data_ab9fbe0c0a99fd6d467d089462a8d7e1
#
_entry.id   ab9fbe0c0a99fd6d467d089462a8d7e1
#
_cell.length_a   1.000
_cell.length_b   1.000
_cell.length_c   1.000
_cell.angle_alpha   90.00
_cell.angle_beta   90.00
_cell.angle_gamma   90.00
#
_symmetry.space_group_name_H-M   'P 1'
#
loop_
_entity.id
_entity.type
_entity.pdbx_description
1 polymer ?
#
loop_
_entity_poly.entity_id
_entity_poly.type
_entity_poly.pdbx_seq_one_letter_code
_entity_poly.pdbx_strand_id
1 'polypeptide(L)'
;YNGKKMYLGSDGTFVKDTWIDGKYLGPDGVYIKGYRDDRRTNKSKTGWVGYGQQWRYYRKNKLVTGWITIGEKRYFFGSDGYMRAGWLKDQGHTYYMDTRSATYGQMMTGWCKIKDKYYYFFRTPAEHNGTVYPQGSMARKISIRFSLADGTQKIYIFGKNGACTNY
;
A
#
# COMPACT_ATOMS: atom_id res chain seq x y z
N TYR A 1 -25.70 17.46 -15.47
CA TYR A 1 -25.14 16.91 -16.70
C TYR A 1 -24.70 15.46 -16.44
N ASN A 2 -25.23 14.52 -17.17
CA ASN A 2 -24.93 13.07 -17.02
C ASN A 2 -25.04 12.50 -15.59
N GLY A 3 -26.01 12.95 -14.77
CA GLY A 3 -26.22 12.46 -13.40
C GLY A 3 -25.12 12.83 -12.39
N LYS A 4 -24.12 13.62 -12.78
CA LYS A 4 -23.05 14.11 -11.90
C LYS A 4 -23.42 15.45 -11.28
N LYS A 5 -23.23 15.59 -9.97
CA LYS A 5 -23.42 16.87 -9.27
C LYS A 5 -22.20 17.76 -9.51
N MET A 6 -22.43 18.94 -10.04
CA MET A 6 -21.44 19.99 -10.28
C MET A 6 -21.93 21.29 -9.63
N TYR A 7 -21.01 22.18 -9.31
CA TYR A 7 -21.32 23.47 -8.72
C TYR A 7 -20.82 24.60 -9.64
N LEU A 8 -21.63 25.67 -9.73
CA LEU A 8 -21.26 26.89 -10.44
C LEU A 8 -20.90 27.97 -9.42
N GLY A 9 -19.86 28.72 -9.69
CA GLY A 9 -19.55 29.96 -9.01
C GLY A 9 -20.55 31.06 -9.34
N SER A 10 -20.49 32.16 -8.61
CA SER A 10 -21.35 33.35 -8.86
C SER A 10 -21.09 33.98 -10.23
N ASP A 11 -19.94 33.71 -10.83
CA ASP A 11 -19.53 34.14 -12.17
C ASP A 11 -19.97 33.15 -13.29
N GLY A 12 -20.68 32.07 -12.94
CA GLY A 12 -21.14 31.06 -13.88
C GLY A 12 -20.06 30.03 -14.28
N THR A 13 -18.84 30.11 -13.74
CA THR A 13 -17.78 29.11 -14.00
C THR A 13 -17.95 27.87 -13.14
N PHE A 14 -17.46 26.73 -13.60
CA PHE A 14 -17.45 25.52 -12.79
C PHE A 14 -16.45 25.64 -11.65
N VAL A 15 -16.94 25.40 -10.43
CA VAL A 15 -16.10 25.31 -9.24
C VAL A 15 -15.39 23.96 -9.24
N LYS A 16 -14.07 23.96 -9.11
CA LYS A 16 -13.22 22.75 -9.16
C LYS A 16 -12.08 22.83 -8.15
N ASP A 17 -11.44 21.68 -7.89
CA ASP A 17 -10.30 21.53 -6.96
C ASP A 17 -10.53 22.16 -5.57
N THR A 18 -11.75 22.11 -5.07
CA THR A 18 -12.12 22.77 -3.82
C THR A 18 -13.17 22.01 -3.03
N TRP A 19 -13.43 22.48 -1.82
CA TRP A 19 -14.43 21.93 -0.92
C TRP A 19 -15.64 22.86 -0.84
N ILE A 20 -16.82 22.28 -1.05
CA ILE A 20 -18.11 22.96 -0.82
C ILE A 20 -18.97 22.07 0.09
N ASP A 21 -19.47 22.61 1.18
CA ASP A 21 -20.34 21.91 2.15
C ASP A 21 -19.80 20.54 2.57
N GLY A 22 -18.48 20.47 2.84
CA GLY A 22 -17.82 19.22 3.24
C GLY A 22 -17.59 18.22 2.13
N LYS A 23 -17.88 18.57 0.87
CA LYS A 23 -17.67 17.73 -0.33
C LYS A 23 -16.54 18.28 -1.17
N TYR A 24 -15.64 17.40 -1.60
CA TYR A 24 -14.56 17.80 -2.50
C TYR A 24 -14.98 17.68 -3.96
N LEU A 25 -14.80 18.74 -4.71
CA LEU A 25 -14.96 18.78 -6.16
C LEU A 25 -13.58 18.60 -6.80
N GLY A 26 -13.47 17.62 -7.69
CA GLY A 26 -12.24 17.32 -8.42
C GLY A 26 -11.89 18.36 -9.48
N PRO A 27 -10.80 18.14 -10.23
CA PRO A 27 -10.33 19.06 -11.28
C PRO A 27 -11.31 19.21 -12.44
N ASP A 28 -12.26 18.30 -12.58
CA ASP A 28 -13.36 18.36 -13.55
C ASP A 28 -14.64 18.99 -12.95
N GLY A 29 -14.59 19.50 -11.72
CA GLY A 29 -15.73 20.06 -10.99
C GLY A 29 -16.73 19.03 -10.49
N VAL A 30 -16.46 17.74 -10.63
CA VAL A 30 -17.34 16.66 -10.21
C VAL A 30 -17.08 16.28 -8.75
N TYR A 31 -18.16 16.02 -7.98
CA TYR A 31 -18.05 15.54 -6.61
C TYR A 31 -17.35 14.18 -6.54
N ILE A 32 -16.27 14.10 -5.77
CA ILE A 32 -15.54 12.87 -5.48
C ILE A 32 -15.96 12.32 -4.12
N LYS A 33 -16.80 11.27 -4.13
CA LYS A 33 -17.26 10.60 -2.91
C LYS A 33 -16.09 9.98 -2.16
N GLY A 34 -16.01 10.26 -0.84
CA GLY A 34 -14.99 9.68 0.03
C GLY A 34 -13.59 10.27 -0.11
N TYR A 35 -13.44 11.40 -0.82
CA TYR A 35 -12.17 12.12 -0.83
C TYR A 35 -11.81 12.60 0.57
N ARG A 36 -10.57 12.37 0.97
CA ARG A 36 -10.02 12.71 2.28
C ARG A 36 -8.75 13.55 2.10
N ASP A 37 -8.62 14.61 2.88
CA ASP A 37 -7.39 15.39 3.03
C ASP A 37 -7.18 15.72 4.52
N ASP A 38 -6.39 14.91 5.20
CA ASP A 38 -6.10 15.07 6.63
C ASP A 38 -5.35 16.37 6.94
N ARG A 39 -4.68 16.97 5.94
CA ARG A 39 -3.91 18.21 6.12
C ARG A 39 -4.80 19.42 6.42
N ARG A 40 -6.07 19.37 6.03
CA ARG A 40 -7.01 20.49 6.24
C ARG A 40 -7.19 20.84 7.70
N THR A 41 -7.28 19.82 8.56
CA THR A 41 -7.52 19.98 10.01
C THR A 41 -6.27 19.75 10.84
N ASN A 42 -5.19 19.25 10.26
CA ASN A 42 -3.96 18.91 10.96
C ASN A 42 -2.96 20.07 10.90
N LYS A 43 -2.67 20.69 12.06
CA LYS A 43 -1.69 21.80 12.16
C LYS A 43 -0.31 21.44 11.63
N SER A 44 0.11 20.17 11.75
CA SER A 44 1.40 19.70 11.22
C SER A 44 1.40 19.52 9.70
N LYS A 45 0.24 19.66 9.03
CA LYS A 45 0.08 19.40 7.59
C LYS A 45 0.56 18.01 7.17
N THR A 46 0.36 17.04 8.05
CA THR A 46 0.74 15.62 7.85
C THR A 46 -0.53 14.79 7.76
N GLY A 47 -0.59 13.88 6.78
CA GLY A 47 -1.72 12.96 6.68
C GLY A 47 -1.98 12.44 5.28
N TRP A 48 -3.01 11.62 5.19
CA TRP A 48 -3.47 11.00 3.96
C TRP A 48 -4.28 11.96 3.10
N VAL A 49 -4.06 11.87 1.79
CA VAL A 49 -4.83 12.62 0.79
C VAL A 49 -5.21 11.66 -0.34
N GLY A 50 -6.49 11.58 -0.66
CA GLY A 50 -6.96 10.75 -1.76
C GLY A 50 -8.32 10.11 -1.52
N TYR A 51 -8.66 9.16 -2.39
CA TYR A 51 -9.90 8.37 -2.34
C TYR A 51 -9.71 7.05 -3.08
N GLY A 52 -10.56 6.06 -2.80
CA GLY A 52 -10.50 4.75 -3.46
C GLY A 52 -9.13 4.10 -3.34
N GLN A 53 -8.47 3.91 -4.47
CA GLN A 53 -7.12 3.36 -4.56
C GLN A 53 -6.04 4.42 -4.85
N GLN A 54 -6.42 5.69 -4.95
CA GLN A 54 -5.55 6.82 -5.30
C GLN A 54 -5.12 7.58 -4.05
N TRP A 55 -4.26 6.97 -3.23
CA TRP A 55 -3.80 7.54 -1.98
C TRP A 55 -2.40 8.10 -2.09
N ARG A 56 -2.20 9.28 -1.49
CA ARG A 56 -0.92 9.96 -1.23
C ARG A 56 -0.77 10.20 0.26
N TYR A 57 0.45 10.34 0.71
CA TYR A 57 0.73 10.75 2.08
C TYR A 57 1.65 11.95 2.09
N TYR A 58 1.37 12.88 2.97
CA TYR A 58 2.17 14.08 3.16
C TYR A 58 2.74 14.10 4.58
N ARG A 59 3.98 14.56 4.70
CA ARG A 59 4.63 14.84 5.99
C ARG A 59 5.07 16.29 5.99
N LYS A 60 4.52 17.11 6.91
CA LYS A 60 4.76 18.56 6.97
C LYS A 60 4.57 19.24 5.60
N ASN A 61 3.46 18.94 4.95
CA ASN A 61 3.09 19.41 3.61
C ASN A 61 3.99 18.97 2.45
N LYS A 62 4.99 18.10 2.70
CA LYS A 62 5.83 17.51 1.64
C LYS A 62 5.26 16.15 1.24
N LEU A 63 5.16 15.92 -0.06
CA LEU A 63 4.74 14.63 -0.63
C LEU A 63 5.76 13.55 -0.29
N VAL A 64 5.29 12.42 0.19
CA VAL A 64 6.12 11.26 0.52
C VAL A 64 6.26 10.35 -0.69
N THR A 65 7.48 9.88 -0.94
CA THR A 65 7.82 8.85 -1.94
C THR A 65 8.70 7.78 -1.30
N GLY A 66 8.74 6.58 -1.88
CA GLY A 66 9.50 5.45 -1.34
C GLY A 66 8.83 4.81 -0.11
N TRP A 67 9.63 4.12 0.68
CA TRP A 67 9.19 3.42 1.88
C TRP A 67 8.95 4.37 3.04
N ILE A 68 7.83 4.16 3.74
CA ILE A 68 7.51 4.89 4.98
C ILE A 68 6.74 4.00 5.95
N THR A 69 6.97 4.21 7.24
CA THR A 69 6.15 3.64 8.32
C THR A 69 5.19 4.73 8.82
N ILE A 70 3.90 4.40 8.83
CA ILE A 70 2.82 5.25 9.34
C ILE A 70 2.08 4.45 10.42
N GLY A 71 2.19 4.90 11.66
CA GLY A 71 1.85 4.05 12.82
C GLY A 71 2.76 2.83 12.84
N GLU A 72 2.17 1.64 12.95
CA GLU A 72 2.88 0.35 12.93
C GLU A 72 2.93 -0.30 11.54
N LYS A 73 2.40 0.36 10.51
CA LYS A 73 2.25 -0.19 9.18
C LYS A 73 3.23 0.42 8.20
N ARG A 74 3.79 -0.40 7.32
CA ARG A 74 4.75 0.03 6.32
C ARG A 74 4.09 0.10 4.95
N TYR A 75 4.37 1.17 4.20
CA TYR A 75 3.81 1.47 2.89
C TYR A 75 4.90 1.85 1.91
N PHE A 76 4.59 1.76 0.62
CA PHE A 76 5.46 2.25 -0.43
C PHE A 76 4.70 3.22 -1.35
N PHE A 77 5.31 4.39 -1.60
CA PHE A 77 4.80 5.38 -2.54
C PHE A 77 5.75 5.47 -3.73
N GLY A 78 5.22 5.43 -4.94
CA GLY A 78 6.00 5.60 -6.15
C GLY A 78 6.62 7.00 -6.26
N SER A 79 7.46 7.21 -7.27
CA SER A 79 8.02 8.55 -7.60
C SER A 79 6.94 9.58 -7.95
N ASP A 80 5.77 9.11 -8.41
CA ASP A 80 4.57 9.91 -8.66
C ASP A 80 3.79 10.26 -7.38
N GLY A 81 4.27 9.78 -6.22
CA GLY A 81 3.67 9.99 -4.90
C GLY A 81 2.42 9.15 -4.61
N TYR A 82 1.99 8.27 -5.50
CA TYR A 82 0.86 7.38 -5.22
C TYR A 82 1.29 6.12 -4.49
N MET A 83 0.47 5.72 -3.51
CA MET A 83 0.65 4.47 -2.77
C MET A 83 0.55 3.27 -3.71
N ARG A 84 1.45 2.30 -3.53
CA ARG A 84 1.44 1.05 -4.29
C ARG A 84 0.65 -0.03 -3.56
N ALA A 85 -0.03 -0.88 -4.34
CA ALA A 85 -0.69 -2.08 -3.88
C ALA A 85 -0.41 -3.23 -4.85
N GLY A 86 -0.53 -4.48 -4.38
CA GLY A 86 -0.16 -5.67 -5.15
C GLY A 86 1.36 -5.94 -5.14
N TRP A 87 1.83 -6.58 -6.18
CA TRP A 87 3.24 -6.95 -6.31
C TRP A 87 4.12 -5.72 -6.53
N LEU A 88 5.17 -5.60 -5.71
CA LEU A 88 6.17 -4.53 -5.77
C LEU A 88 7.57 -5.13 -5.90
N LYS A 89 8.36 -4.63 -6.85
CA LYS A 89 9.79 -4.91 -6.93
C LYS A 89 10.58 -3.68 -6.53
N ASP A 90 11.48 -3.83 -5.58
CA ASP A 90 12.35 -2.76 -5.12
C ASP A 90 13.70 -3.33 -4.68
N GLN A 91 14.80 -2.69 -5.10
CA GLN A 91 16.17 -3.07 -4.76
C GLN A 91 16.47 -4.57 -4.90
N GLY A 92 16.01 -5.21 -5.99
CA GLY A 92 16.23 -6.65 -6.25
C GLY A 92 15.33 -7.60 -5.47
N HIS A 93 14.53 -7.11 -4.54
CA HIS A 93 13.58 -7.88 -3.74
C HIS A 93 12.14 -7.71 -4.26
N THR A 94 11.28 -8.66 -3.90
CA THR A 94 9.86 -8.62 -4.25
C THR A 94 9.06 -8.55 -2.97
N TYR A 95 8.06 -7.70 -2.94
CA TYR A 95 7.15 -7.46 -1.82
C TYR A 95 5.70 -7.62 -2.31
N TYR A 96 4.78 -7.75 -1.37
CA TYR A 96 3.36 -7.66 -1.67
C TYR A 96 2.71 -6.63 -0.76
N MET A 97 2.10 -5.64 -1.38
CA MET A 97 1.33 -4.61 -0.71
C MET A 97 -0.14 -5.03 -0.74
N ASP A 98 -0.79 -5.06 0.41
CA ASP A 98 -2.13 -5.63 0.53
C ASP A 98 -3.13 -4.95 -0.42
N THR A 99 -3.96 -5.75 -1.07
CA THR A 99 -5.00 -5.28 -2.00
C THR A 99 -6.40 -5.30 -1.41
N ARG A 100 -6.57 -5.83 -0.19
CA ARG A 100 -7.86 -5.88 0.52
C ARG A 100 -8.21 -4.49 1.05
N SER A 101 -9.49 -4.11 0.99
CA SER A 101 -9.96 -2.76 1.31
C SER A 101 -9.57 -2.27 2.72
N ALA A 102 -9.65 -3.13 3.73
CA ALA A 102 -9.35 -2.77 5.12
C ALA A 102 -7.85 -2.49 5.39
N THR A 103 -6.96 -3.10 4.61
CA THR A 103 -5.51 -3.06 4.79
C THR A 103 -4.77 -2.62 3.54
N TYR A 104 -5.49 -1.94 2.64
CA TYR A 104 -5.01 -1.56 1.31
C TYR A 104 -3.67 -0.80 1.37
N GLY A 105 -2.71 -1.28 0.60
CA GLY A 105 -1.36 -0.72 0.49
C GLY A 105 -0.41 -1.06 1.64
N GLN A 106 -0.84 -1.80 2.68
CA GLN A 106 0.06 -2.22 3.76
C GLN A 106 1.01 -3.32 3.29
N MET A 107 2.29 -3.22 3.63
CA MET A 107 3.27 -4.27 3.35
C MET A 107 2.92 -5.56 4.08
N MET A 108 2.83 -6.65 3.35
CA MET A 108 2.55 -7.97 3.91
C MET A 108 3.80 -8.61 4.50
N THR A 109 3.62 -9.36 5.59
CA THR A 109 4.66 -10.19 6.22
C THR A 109 4.07 -11.53 6.65
N GLY A 110 4.93 -12.53 6.77
CA GLY A 110 4.51 -13.89 7.12
C GLY A 110 3.90 -14.64 5.94
N TRP A 111 3.09 -15.65 6.24
CA TRP A 111 2.40 -16.46 5.24
C TRP A 111 1.24 -15.71 4.61
N CYS A 112 1.18 -15.71 3.28
CA CYS A 112 0.11 -15.09 2.52
C CYS A 112 -0.35 -16.02 1.40
N LYS A 113 -1.67 -16.21 1.30
CA LYS A 113 -2.29 -16.83 0.13
C LYS A 113 -2.65 -15.73 -0.86
N ILE A 114 -2.06 -15.75 -2.04
CA ILE A 114 -2.32 -14.80 -3.11
C ILE A 114 -2.81 -15.61 -4.29
N LYS A 115 -4.07 -15.39 -4.70
CA LYS A 115 -4.80 -16.30 -5.59
C LYS A 115 -4.74 -17.72 -4.98
N ASP A 116 -4.27 -18.71 -5.73
CA ASP A 116 -4.23 -20.11 -5.33
C ASP A 116 -2.85 -20.57 -4.83
N LYS A 117 -1.92 -19.65 -4.56
CA LYS A 117 -0.55 -19.98 -4.17
C LYS A 117 -0.21 -19.36 -2.82
N TYR A 118 0.60 -20.09 -2.04
CA TYR A 118 1.13 -19.62 -0.79
C TYR A 118 2.52 -19.02 -0.99
N TYR A 119 2.76 -17.90 -0.29
CA TYR A 119 4.02 -17.16 -0.28
C TYR A 119 4.40 -16.87 1.17
N TYR A 120 5.71 -16.70 1.40
CA TYR A 120 6.21 -16.23 2.69
C TYR A 120 6.98 -14.93 2.50
N PHE A 121 6.63 -13.92 3.28
CA PHE A 121 7.30 -12.63 3.33
C PHE A 121 7.98 -12.51 4.69
N PHE A 122 9.27 -12.22 4.72
CA PHE A 122 10.03 -12.21 5.96
C PHE A 122 9.45 -11.24 6.99
N ARG A 123 9.19 -11.71 8.22
CA ARG A 123 8.64 -10.88 9.32
C ARG A 123 9.68 -9.91 9.87
N THR A 124 10.93 -10.33 9.86
CA THR A 124 12.13 -9.58 10.26
C THR A 124 13.19 -9.77 9.18
N PRO A 125 14.21 -8.92 9.09
CA PRO A 125 15.35 -9.19 8.21
C PRO A 125 15.94 -10.56 8.52
N ALA A 126 16.36 -11.30 7.48
CA ALA A 126 16.96 -12.62 7.59
C ALA A 126 18.09 -12.79 6.56
N GLU A 127 19.01 -13.69 6.82
CA GLU A 127 20.05 -14.09 5.89
C GLU A 127 19.93 -15.58 5.57
N HIS A 128 20.01 -15.92 4.29
CA HIS A 128 20.03 -17.28 3.80
C HIS A 128 21.05 -17.42 2.67
N ASN A 129 22.02 -18.32 2.84
CA ASN A 129 23.06 -18.60 1.85
C ASN A 129 23.75 -17.32 1.32
N GLY A 130 24.14 -16.43 2.23
CA GLY A 130 24.80 -15.16 1.90
C GLY A 130 23.88 -14.10 1.26
N THR A 131 22.58 -14.37 1.13
CA THR A 131 21.60 -13.40 0.63
C THR A 131 20.82 -12.80 1.81
N VAL A 132 20.84 -11.47 1.92
CA VAL A 132 20.06 -10.74 2.91
C VAL A 132 18.65 -10.50 2.38
N TYR A 133 17.68 -10.88 3.17
CA TYR A 133 16.25 -10.68 2.91
C TYR A 133 15.71 -9.59 3.85
N PRO A 134 15.41 -8.39 3.35
CA PRO A 134 14.78 -7.35 4.18
C PRO A 134 13.40 -7.76 4.69
N GLN A 135 12.94 -7.13 5.77
CA GLN A 135 11.57 -7.30 6.26
C GLN A 135 10.57 -7.06 5.14
N GLY A 136 9.61 -7.97 4.99
CA GLY A 136 8.56 -7.93 3.96
C GLY A 136 9.00 -8.44 2.60
N SER A 137 10.29 -8.77 2.39
CA SER A 137 10.73 -9.37 1.14
C SER A 137 10.27 -10.82 1.02
N MET A 138 9.97 -11.23 -0.20
CA MET A 138 9.46 -12.57 -0.53
C MET A 138 10.57 -13.61 -0.49
N ALA A 139 10.33 -14.73 0.20
CA ALA A 139 11.15 -15.92 0.11
C ALA A 139 11.09 -16.49 -1.32
N ARG A 140 12.25 -16.70 -1.95
CA ARG A 140 12.34 -17.29 -3.28
C ARG A 140 13.66 -18.02 -3.50
N LYS A 141 13.64 -19.13 -4.22
CA LYS A 141 14.80 -20.01 -4.49
C LYS A 141 15.51 -20.48 -3.22
N ILE A 142 14.75 -20.69 -2.15
CA ILE A 142 15.26 -21.13 -0.86
C ILE A 142 14.33 -22.16 -0.22
N SER A 143 14.86 -22.90 0.75
CA SER A 143 14.10 -23.75 1.65
C SER A 143 14.22 -23.18 3.05
N ILE A 144 13.09 -23.04 3.76
CA ILE A 144 13.05 -22.49 5.12
C ILE A 144 12.40 -23.53 6.04
N ARG A 145 13.03 -23.77 7.19
CA ARG A 145 12.49 -24.61 8.26
C ARG A 145 11.64 -23.76 9.18
N PHE A 146 10.43 -24.23 9.44
CA PHE A 146 9.49 -23.62 10.40
C PHE A 146 9.18 -24.61 11.52
N SER A 147 9.09 -24.11 12.74
CA SER A 147 8.49 -24.83 13.86
C SER A 147 6.98 -24.65 13.80
N LEU A 148 6.24 -25.74 13.87
CA LEU A 148 4.78 -25.75 13.87
C LEU A 148 4.24 -25.67 15.30
N ALA A 149 2.95 -25.40 15.45
CA ALA A 149 2.31 -25.22 16.76
C ALA A 149 2.33 -26.50 17.64
N ASP A 150 2.42 -27.67 17.02
CA ASP A 150 2.55 -28.97 17.67
C ASP A 150 3.99 -29.32 18.08
N GLY A 151 4.96 -28.39 17.90
CA GLY A 151 6.37 -28.58 18.19
C GLY A 151 7.14 -29.29 17.08
N THR A 152 6.49 -29.79 16.04
CA THR A 152 7.17 -30.43 14.90
C THR A 152 7.82 -29.37 13.99
N GLN A 153 8.73 -29.82 13.14
CA GLN A 153 9.40 -28.95 12.17
C GLN A 153 9.07 -29.38 10.74
N LYS A 154 8.76 -28.40 9.89
CA LYS A 154 8.51 -28.63 8.47
C LYS A 154 9.40 -27.70 7.62
N ILE A 155 9.99 -28.26 6.56
CA ILE A 155 10.76 -27.50 5.59
C ILE A 155 9.83 -27.14 4.44
N TYR A 156 9.72 -25.84 4.15
CA TYR A 156 8.97 -25.33 3.02
C TYR A 156 9.93 -24.85 1.91
N ILE A 157 9.60 -25.19 0.68
CA ILE A 157 10.41 -24.93 -0.50
C ILE A 157 9.75 -23.84 -1.33
N PHE A 158 10.51 -22.78 -1.61
CA PHE A 158 10.06 -21.60 -2.40
C PHE A 158 10.74 -21.59 -3.77
N GLY A 159 9.93 -21.65 -4.82
CA GLY A 159 10.40 -21.65 -6.21
C GLY A 159 10.98 -20.30 -6.67
N LYS A 160 11.36 -20.21 -7.95
CA LYS A 160 11.88 -18.96 -8.57
C LYS A 160 10.88 -17.80 -8.49
N ASN A 161 9.59 -18.09 -8.56
CA ASN A 161 8.49 -17.12 -8.47
C ASN A 161 8.06 -16.84 -7.02
N GLY A 162 8.71 -17.46 -6.03
CA GLY A 162 8.40 -17.32 -4.61
C GLY A 162 7.22 -18.15 -4.12
N ALA A 163 6.48 -18.83 -4.99
CA ALA A 163 5.43 -19.72 -4.54
C ALA A 163 6.01 -20.92 -3.76
N CYS A 164 5.37 -21.25 -2.64
CA CYS A 164 5.66 -22.48 -1.90
C CYS A 164 5.19 -23.68 -2.72
N THR A 165 6.05 -24.67 -2.89
CA THR A 165 5.78 -25.85 -3.74
C THR A 165 5.26 -27.05 -2.94
N ASN A 166 5.33 -27.01 -1.62
CA ASN A 166 4.98 -28.12 -0.71
C ASN A 166 4.22 -27.65 0.55
N TYR A 167 3.35 -26.67 0.37
CA TYR A 167 2.51 -26.13 1.44
C TYR A 167 1.49 -27.15 1.94
#